data_315cacbfbfd6a995545a7fa96abd1af0
#
_entry.id   315cacbfbfd6a995545a7fa96abd1af0
#
_cell.length_a   1.000
_cell.length_b   1.000
_cell.length_c   1.000
_cell.angle_alpha   90.00
_cell.angle_beta   90.00
_cell.angle_gamma   90.00
#
_symmetry.space_group_name_H-M   'P 1'
#
loop_
_entity.id
_entity.type
_entity.pdbx_description
1 polymer ?
#
loop_
_entity_poly.entity_id
_entity_poly.type
_entity_poly.pdbx_seq_one_letter_code
_entity_poly.pdbx_strand_id
1 'polypeptide(L)'
;GVSGSTITSDAVMKAAKSCYAQAKGEATVTSVQLPTGDETDWLGKEPDIDEAAITETVDTDILIVGAGNGGMFAAAYAAANGLNFRVIEQNANVQDTRHWYGAVDSAAAKEAGEPATDKAKLLSEISRYASGKCDQRVVKTWINESAAMHDFMRSILEDKYGWVCDFTSGSEAAWPAENAEHNTDYLYPVQEHNYMASESASGLPRNELLLQYIQELGYDVDFKTSLAKLEKNSEGRITGIIAQNTEDDHFIRYNANKGVLLACGGFPGNPYMMEQLDPLGTSVTTARSYS
;
A
#
# COMPACT_ATOMS: atom_id res chain seq x y z
N GLY A 1 -8.44 -15.55 -22.46
CA GLY A 1 -7.87 -14.72 -21.42
C GLY A 1 -8.01 -13.25 -21.80
N VAL A 2 -8.35 -12.40 -20.87
CA VAL A 2 -8.34 -10.95 -21.06
C VAL A 2 -6.91 -10.49 -20.78
N SER A 3 -6.20 -9.99 -21.79
CA SER A 3 -4.84 -9.48 -21.63
C SER A 3 -4.86 -8.26 -20.69
N GLY A 4 -3.96 -8.21 -19.73
CA GLY A 4 -3.79 -7.09 -18.80
C GLY A 4 -4.37 -7.28 -17.39
N SER A 5 -4.98 -8.43 -17.06
CA SER A 5 -5.48 -8.68 -15.71
C SER A 5 -5.24 -10.13 -15.26
N THR A 6 -4.02 -10.63 -15.45
CA THR A 6 -3.69 -12.02 -15.14
C THR A 6 -3.96 -12.35 -13.67
N ILE A 7 -3.57 -11.49 -12.75
CA ILE A 7 -3.78 -11.69 -11.31
C ILE A 7 -5.28 -11.68 -10.97
N THR A 8 -6.03 -10.72 -11.50
CA THR A 8 -7.48 -10.65 -11.29
C THR A 8 -8.20 -11.83 -11.95
N SER A 9 -7.77 -12.23 -13.15
CA SER A 9 -8.31 -13.40 -13.84
C SER A 9 -8.04 -14.69 -13.08
N ASP A 10 -6.84 -14.86 -12.55
CA ASP A 10 -6.47 -16.04 -11.77
C ASP A 10 -7.21 -16.09 -10.43
N ALA A 11 -7.35 -14.96 -9.74
CA ALA A 11 -8.15 -14.86 -8.53
C ALA A 11 -9.62 -15.20 -8.78
N VAL A 12 -10.23 -14.66 -9.86
CA VAL A 12 -11.61 -14.97 -10.26
C VAL A 12 -11.74 -16.44 -10.64
N MET A 13 -10.80 -17.00 -11.39
CA MET A 13 -10.81 -18.42 -11.76
C MET A 13 -10.63 -19.32 -10.54
N LYS A 14 -9.78 -18.96 -9.61
CA LYS A 14 -9.58 -19.68 -8.33
C LYS A 14 -10.85 -19.64 -7.48
N ALA A 15 -11.46 -18.47 -7.34
CA ALA A 15 -12.72 -18.31 -6.64
C ALA A 15 -13.85 -19.11 -7.29
N ALA A 16 -14.00 -19.05 -8.62
CA ALA A 16 -15.01 -19.81 -9.36
C ALA A 16 -14.82 -21.33 -9.20
N LYS A 17 -13.58 -21.82 -9.29
CA LYS A 17 -13.25 -23.23 -9.05
C LYS A 17 -13.57 -23.65 -7.62
N SER A 18 -13.26 -22.81 -6.63
CA SER A 18 -13.59 -23.05 -5.24
C SER A 18 -15.10 -23.10 -5.00
N CYS A 19 -15.85 -22.12 -5.53
CA CYS A 19 -17.32 -22.14 -5.44
C CYS A 19 -17.94 -23.38 -6.12
N TYR A 20 -17.41 -23.78 -7.26
CA TYR A 20 -17.89 -24.98 -7.96
C TYR A 20 -17.61 -26.26 -7.20
N ALA A 21 -16.42 -26.42 -6.62
CA ALA A 21 -16.06 -27.55 -5.79
C ALA A 21 -16.92 -27.61 -4.51
N GLN A 22 -17.20 -26.46 -3.90
CA GLN A 22 -18.10 -26.36 -2.75
C GLN A 22 -19.55 -26.75 -3.10
N ALA A 23 -20.07 -26.27 -4.24
CA ALA A 23 -21.40 -26.61 -4.71
C ALA A 23 -21.57 -28.12 -5.02
N LYS A 24 -20.47 -28.79 -5.33
CA LYS A 24 -20.44 -30.25 -5.52
C LYS A 24 -20.20 -31.04 -4.23
N GLY A 25 -19.92 -30.39 -3.12
CA GLY A 25 -19.51 -31.05 -1.89
C GLY A 25 -18.12 -31.70 -1.95
N GLU A 26 -17.29 -31.33 -2.93
CA GLU A 26 -15.94 -31.86 -3.16
C GLU A 26 -14.87 -31.12 -2.36
N ALA A 27 -15.21 -29.95 -1.80
CA ALA A 27 -14.33 -29.17 -0.95
C ALA A 27 -15.09 -28.66 0.25
N THR A 28 -14.53 -28.87 1.44
CA THR A 28 -14.89 -28.11 2.62
C THR A 28 -14.43 -26.67 2.43
N VAL A 29 -15.30 -25.72 2.75
CA VAL A 29 -14.88 -24.32 2.93
C VAL A 29 -13.81 -24.37 3.99
N THR A 30 -12.55 -24.14 3.59
CA THR A 30 -11.60 -23.61 4.53
C THR A 30 -12.09 -22.18 4.77
N SER A 31 -12.98 -22.02 5.75
CA SER A 31 -13.26 -20.70 6.30
C SER A 31 -11.89 -20.11 6.60
N VAL A 32 -11.61 -18.92 6.08
CA VAL A 32 -10.60 -18.09 6.71
C VAL A 32 -10.93 -18.17 8.18
N GLN A 33 -10.08 -18.80 8.98
CA GLN A 33 -10.28 -18.80 10.42
C GLN A 33 -10.04 -17.36 10.84
N LEU A 34 -11.14 -16.61 10.90
CA LEU A 34 -11.14 -15.34 11.59
C LEU A 34 -10.65 -15.61 13.01
N PRO A 35 -9.86 -14.72 13.60
CA PRO A 35 -9.35 -14.90 14.94
C PRO A 35 -10.50 -15.34 15.85
N THR A 36 -10.34 -16.44 16.56
CA THR A 36 -11.32 -16.99 17.53
C THR A 36 -11.33 -16.17 18.81
N GLY A 37 -11.29 -14.83 18.71
CA GLY A 37 -11.56 -13.91 19.79
C GLY A 37 -13.06 -13.83 20.08
N ASP A 38 -13.42 -13.20 21.18
CA ASP A 38 -14.77 -12.71 21.42
C ASP A 38 -15.21 -11.94 20.15
N GLU A 39 -16.38 -12.21 19.60
CA GLU A 39 -16.88 -11.58 18.37
C GLU A 39 -16.88 -10.03 18.44
N THR A 40 -16.76 -9.48 19.65
CA THR A 40 -16.63 -8.04 19.91
C THR A 40 -15.19 -7.56 19.96
N ASP A 41 -14.20 -8.45 20.01
CA ASP A 41 -12.78 -8.08 20.06
C ASP A 41 -12.15 -8.16 18.67
N TRP A 42 -12.24 -7.05 17.93
CA TRP A 42 -11.67 -6.92 16.60
C TRP A 42 -10.12 -6.94 16.58
N LEU A 43 -9.46 -6.73 17.73
CA LEU A 43 -8.01 -6.89 17.86
C LEU A 43 -7.60 -8.36 17.87
N GLY A 44 -8.48 -9.25 18.31
CA GLY A 44 -8.15 -10.66 18.50
C GLY A 44 -7.13 -10.87 19.62
N LYS A 45 -6.54 -12.06 19.63
CA LYS A 45 -5.45 -12.39 20.56
C LYS A 45 -4.11 -12.26 19.85
N GLU A 46 -3.10 -11.78 20.59
CA GLU A 46 -1.72 -11.82 20.12
C GLU A 46 -1.34 -13.26 19.77
N PRO A 47 -0.76 -13.51 18.58
CA PRO A 47 -0.34 -14.84 18.19
C PRO A 47 0.68 -15.43 19.18
N ASP A 48 0.45 -16.64 19.64
CA ASP A 48 1.39 -17.41 20.44
C ASP A 48 2.22 -18.29 19.50
N ILE A 49 3.45 -17.83 19.23
CA ILE A 49 4.38 -18.50 18.29
C ILE A 49 5.51 -19.10 19.13
N ASP A 50 5.64 -20.43 19.05
CA ASP A 50 6.73 -21.13 19.70
C ASP A 50 8.09 -20.67 19.13
N GLU A 51 9.01 -20.32 20.03
CA GLU A 51 10.38 -19.98 19.66
C GLU A 51 11.07 -21.08 18.82
N ALA A 52 10.74 -22.33 19.10
CA ALA A 52 11.29 -23.46 18.33
C ALA A 52 10.73 -23.55 16.90
N ALA A 53 9.65 -22.86 16.58
CA ALA A 53 9.07 -22.79 15.24
C ALA A 53 9.76 -21.72 14.36
N ILE A 54 10.55 -20.83 14.96
CA ILE A 54 11.30 -19.81 14.24
C ILE A 54 12.59 -20.43 13.71
N THR A 55 12.66 -20.62 12.38
CA THR A 55 13.76 -21.36 11.74
C THR A 55 14.87 -20.47 11.25
N GLU A 56 14.61 -19.17 11.08
CA GLU A 56 15.56 -18.19 10.56
C GLU A 56 15.47 -16.88 11.33
N THR A 57 16.60 -16.17 11.42
CA THR A 57 16.69 -14.80 11.96
C THR A 57 17.46 -13.93 10.99
N VAL A 58 16.87 -12.81 10.62
CA VAL A 58 17.42 -11.80 9.70
C VAL A 58 17.59 -10.48 10.47
N ASP A 59 18.80 -9.91 10.42
CA ASP A 59 19.11 -8.62 11.03
C ASP A 59 19.12 -7.51 9.96
N THR A 60 18.45 -6.41 10.25
CA THR A 60 18.44 -5.22 9.41
C THR A 60 18.35 -3.94 10.26
N ASP A 61 18.62 -2.78 9.65
CA ASP A 61 18.36 -1.51 10.34
C ASP A 61 16.89 -1.11 10.23
N ILE A 62 16.33 -1.21 9.03
CA ILE A 62 14.95 -0.82 8.71
C ILE A 62 14.25 -2.02 8.09
N LEU A 63 13.08 -2.35 8.61
CA LEU A 63 12.20 -3.33 7.99
C LEU A 63 10.98 -2.62 7.40
N ILE A 64 10.69 -2.87 6.13
CA ILE A 64 9.50 -2.40 5.43
C ILE A 64 8.55 -3.59 5.25
N VAL A 65 7.35 -3.46 5.78
CA VAL A 65 6.32 -4.51 5.72
C VAL A 65 5.28 -4.13 4.68
N GLY A 66 5.25 -4.86 3.57
CA GLY A 66 4.39 -4.65 2.42
C GLY A 66 5.12 -3.98 1.25
N ALA A 67 4.98 -4.57 0.05
CA ALA A 67 5.54 -4.07 -1.21
C ALA A 67 4.46 -3.47 -2.12
N GLY A 68 3.49 -2.77 -1.53
CA GLY A 68 2.55 -1.89 -2.22
C GLY A 68 3.17 -0.52 -2.51
N ASN A 69 2.35 0.46 -2.91
CA ASN A 69 2.83 1.78 -3.28
C ASN A 69 3.69 2.45 -2.19
N GLY A 70 3.21 2.44 -0.94
CA GLY A 70 3.94 3.06 0.17
C GLY A 70 5.27 2.37 0.47
N GLY A 71 5.28 1.03 0.45
CA GLY A 71 6.48 0.24 0.72
C GLY A 71 7.52 0.36 -0.39
N MET A 72 7.11 0.28 -1.65
CA MET A 72 8.04 0.39 -2.79
C MET A 72 8.63 1.78 -2.94
N PHE A 73 7.86 2.84 -2.64
CA PHE A 73 8.39 4.21 -2.62
C PHE A 73 9.44 4.38 -1.52
N ALA A 74 9.16 3.85 -0.32
CA ALA A 74 10.13 3.87 0.79
C ALA A 74 11.37 3.03 0.46
N ALA A 75 11.21 1.85 -0.13
CA ALA A 75 12.31 0.98 -0.54
C ALA A 75 13.21 1.64 -1.59
N ALA A 76 12.61 2.27 -2.62
CA ALA A 76 13.37 2.99 -3.64
C ALA A 76 14.19 4.14 -3.04
N TYR A 77 13.60 4.91 -2.10
CA TYR A 77 14.31 5.98 -1.42
C TYR A 77 15.42 5.43 -0.51
N ALA A 78 15.15 4.37 0.22
CA ALA A 78 16.15 3.72 1.09
C ALA A 78 17.34 3.18 0.28
N ALA A 79 17.07 2.52 -0.85
CA ALA A 79 18.09 1.98 -1.75
C ALA A 79 18.94 3.10 -2.36
N ALA A 80 18.32 4.18 -2.85
CA ALA A 80 19.04 5.33 -3.40
C ALA A 80 20.00 5.99 -2.40
N ASN A 81 19.66 5.91 -1.11
CA ASN A 81 20.48 6.47 -0.03
C ASN A 81 21.43 5.44 0.63
N GLY A 82 21.54 4.22 0.09
CA GLY A 82 22.42 3.19 0.61
C GLY A 82 22.10 2.75 2.04
N LEU A 83 20.82 2.80 2.44
CA LEU A 83 20.40 2.37 3.77
C LEU A 83 20.40 0.85 3.88
N ASN A 84 20.65 0.33 5.07
CA ASN A 84 20.47 -1.09 5.35
C ASN A 84 19.01 -1.37 5.68
N PHE A 85 18.30 -2.03 4.76
CA PHE A 85 16.88 -2.34 4.91
C PHE A 85 16.51 -3.70 4.30
N ARG A 86 15.36 -4.23 4.72
CA ARG A 86 14.69 -5.37 4.11
C ARG A 86 13.24 -5.00 3.81
N VAL A 87 12.67 -5.64 2.80
CA VAL A 87 11.25 -5.53 2.47
C VAL A 87 10.65 -6.92 2.50
N ILE A 88 9.50 -7.07 3.16
CA ILE A 88 8.71 -8.31 3.09
C ILE A 88 7.36 -8.05 2.41
N GLU A 89 6.86 -9.03 1.67
CA GLU A 89 5.56 -8.97 0.99
C GLU A 89 4.87 -10.33 1.07
N GLN A 90 3.61 -10.35 1.49
CA GLN A 90 2.84 -11.60 1.64
C GLN A 90 2.50 -12.29 0.32
N ASN A 91 2.42 -11.51 -0.77
CA ASN A 91 2.14 -12.03 -2.11
C ASN A 91 3.43 -12.43 -2.82
N ALA A 92 3.28 -13.06 -4.00
CA ALA A 92 4.39 -13.47 -4.84
C ALA A 92 4.97 -12.33 -5.70
N ASN A 93 4.37 -11.15 -5.69
CA ASN A 93 4.75 -10.01 -6.52
C ASN A 93 4.49 -8.69 -5.78
N VAL A 94 5.16 -7.63 -6.19
CA VAL A 94 4.83 -6.27 -5.76
C VAL A 94 3.39 -5.92 -6.16
N GLN A 95 2.76 -5.07 -5.35
CA GLN A 95 1.36 -4.72 -5.54
C GLN A 95 1.25 -3.28 -6.05
N ASP A 96 0.74 -3.12 -7.27
CA ASP A 96 0.44 -1.80 -7.86
C ASP A 96 -1.07 -1.60 -7.92
N THR A 97 -1.64 -1.20 -6.78
CA THR A 97 -3.09 -1.14 -6.59
C THR A 97 -3.71 0.16 -7.06
N ARG A 98 -2.91 1.22 -7.21
CA ARG A 98 -3.38 2.54 -7.61
C ARG A 98 -2.29 3.27 -8.40
N HIS A 99 -2.61 3.65 -9.63
CA HIS A 99 -1.68 4.35 -10.52
C HIS A 99 -1.58 5.84 -10.19
N TRP A 100 -2.71 6.43 -9.82
CA TRP A 100 -2.83 7.85 -9.49
C TRP A 100 -2.41 8.13 -8.06
N TYR A 101 -1.67 9.20 -7.86
CA TYR A 101 -1.40 9.75 -6.53
C TYR A 101 -1.27 11.27 -6.61
N GLY A 102 -1.66 11.96 -5.53
CA GLY A 102 -1.56 13.40 -5.43
C GLY A 102 -0.19 13.83 -4.93
N ALA A 103 0.34 14.91 -5.53
CA ALA A 103 1.47 15.65 -4.98
C ALA A 103 1.18 17.15 -5.06
N VAL A 104 1.66 17.90 -4.09
CA VAL A 104 1.36 19.31 -3.92
C VAL A 104 2.54 20.15 -4.37
N ASP A 105 2.33 20.99 -5.41
CA ASP A 105 3.35 21.89 -5.98
C ASP A 105 4.60 21.18 -6.49
N SER A 106 4.45 20.02 -7.13
CA SER A 106 5.55 19.28 -7.77
C SER A 106 6.23 20.10 -8.88
N ALA A 107 7.39 19.64 -9.34
CA ALA A 107 8.04 20.22 -10.53
C ALA A 107 7.13 20.08 -11.76
N ALA A 108 6.47 18.92 -11.95
CA ALA A 108 5.54 18.70 -13.05
C ALA A 108 4.36 19.68 -13.03
N ALA A 109 3.80 19.96 -11.86
CA ALA A 109 2.74 20.95 -11.72
C ALA A 109 3.19 22.36 -12.11
N LYS A 110 4.37 22.76 -11.68
CA LYS A 110 4.96 24.08 -12.03
C LYS A 110 5.26 24.17 -13.52
N GLU A 111 5.79 23.12 -14.14
CA GLU A 111 6.05 23.03 -15.58
C GLU A 111 4.75 23.13 -16.39
N ALA A 112 3.65 22.58 -15.87
CA ALA A 112 2.31 22.70 -16.45
C ALA A 112 1.66 24.08 -16.25
N GLY A 113 2.30 24.98 -15.49
CA GLY A 113 1.78 26.33 -15.22
C GLY A 113 0.72 26.39 -14.13
N GLU A 114 0.61 25.35 -13.29
CA GLU A 114 -0.33 25.34 -12.19
C GLU A 114 0.01 26.42 -11.15
N PRO A 115 -1.00 27.11 -10.60
CA PRO A 115 -0.76 28.07 -9.53
C PRO A 115 -0.34 27.35 -8.25
N ALA A 116 0.44 28.04 -7.41
CA ALA A 116 0.81 27.51 -6.10
C ALA A 116 -0.43 27.22 -5.25
N THR A 117 -0.40 26.07 -4.59
CA THR A 117 -1.51 25.58 -3.76
C THR A 117 -1.62 26.39 -2.46
N ASP A 118 -2.85 26.85 -2.11
CA ASP A 118 -3.12 27.34 -0.76
C ASP A 118 -3.14 26.14 0.20
N LYS A 119 -2.00 25.87 0.81
CA LYS A 119 -1.79 24.73 1.71
C LYS A 119 -2.68 24.75 2.96
N ALA A 120 -3.04 25.93 3.43
CA ALA A 120 -3.94 26.06 4.59
C ALA A 120 -5.36 25.68 4.22
N LYS A 121 -5.84 26.14 3.07
CA LYS A 121 -7.12 25.76 2.53
C LYS A 121 -7.19 24.26 2.21
N LEU A 122 -6.15 23.70 1.57
CA LEU A 122 -6.05 22.27 1.29
C LEU A 122 -6.17 21.43 2.57
N LEU A 123 -5.42 21.78 3.62
CA LEU A 123 -5.52 21.10 4.91
C LEU A 123 -6.95 21.17 5.49
N SER A 124 -7.57 22.33 5.41
CA SER A 124 -8.94 22.53 5.88
C SER A 124 -9.95 21.67 5.11
N GLU A 125 -9.85 21.63 3.78
CA GLU A 125 -10.74 20.85 2.93
C GLU A 125 -10.59 19.34 3.14
N ILE A 126 -9.36 18.83 3.24
CA ILE A 126 -9.12 17.42 3.55
C ILE A 126 -9.69 17.06 4.92
N SER A 127 -9.48 17.93 5.93
CA SER A 127 -10.05 17.72 7.27
C SER A 127 -11.57 17.71 7.25
N ARG A 128 -12.19 18.61 6.49
CA ARG A 128 -13.64 18.67 6.30
C ARG A 128 -14.15 17.41 5.58
N TYR A 129 -13.51 17.00 4.50
CA TYR A 129 -13.84 15.77 3.76
C TYR A 129 -13.78 14.52 4.64
N ALA A 130 -12.76 14.42 5.49
CA ALA A 130 -12.60 13.34 6.46
C ALA A 130 -13.51 13.51 7.70
N SER A 131 -14.43 14.48 7.71
CA SER A 131 -15.30 14.78 8.87
C SER A 131 -14.52 15.00 10.17
N GLY A 132 -13.33 15.58 10.08
CA GLY A 132 -12.42 15.81 11.21
C GLY A 132 -11.70 14.54 11.74
N LYS A 133 -11.88 13.38 11.10
CA LYS A 133 -11.30 12.09 11.56
C LYS A 133 -9.88 11.82 11.04
N CYS A 134 -9.23 12.78 10.37
CA CYS A 134 -7.85 12.62 9.93
C CYS A 134 -6.85 13.20 10.96
N ASP A 135 -5.67 12.60 11.04
CA ASP A 135 -4.55 13.22 11.75
C ASP A 135 -3.94 14.31 10.86
N GLN A 136 -4.20 15.56 11.24
CA GLN A 136 -3.71 16.72 10.48
C GLN A 136 -2.19 16.80 10.40
N ARG A 137 -1.44 16.17 11.32
CA ARG A 137 0.03 16.12 11.25
C ARG A 137 0.48 15.29 10.07
N VAL A 138 -0.17 14.15 9.84
CA VAL A 138 0.08 13.27 8.68
C VAL A 138 -0.27 14.00 7.39
N VAL A 139 -1.45 14.63 7.33
CA VAL A 139 -1.88 15.41 6.16
C VAL A 139 -0.91 16.55 5.86
N LYS A 140 -0.45 17.28 6.89
CA LYS A 140 0.56 18.35 6.71
C LYS A 140 1.89 17.83 6.19
N THR A 141 2.34 16.66 6.65
CA THR A 141 3.54 16.03 6.11
C THR A 141 3.37 15.76 4.63
N TRP A 142 2.27 15.13 4.21
CA TRP A 142 1.99 14.93 2.80
C TRP A 142 1.94 16.24 1.99
N ILE A 143 1.25 17.27 2.48
CA ILE A 143 1.17 18.58 1.81
C ILE A 143 2.55 19.20 1.60
N ASN A 144 3.48 19.01 2.53
CA ASN A 144 4.78 19.65 2.47
C ASN A 144 5.84 18.83 1.73
N GLU A 145 5.75 17.50 1.79
CA GLU A 145 6.83 16.61 1.34
C GLU A 145 6.48 15.86 0.03
N SER A 146 5.22 15.86 -0.38
CA SER A 146 4.79 15.08 -1.55
C SER A 146 5.43 15.54 -2.86
N ALA A 147 5.72 16.84 -3.01
CA ALA A 147 6.45 17.35 -4.19
C ALA A 147 7.84 16.71 -4.30
N ALA A 148 8.62 16.77 -3.22
CA ALA A 148 9.98 16.21 -3.20
C ALA A 148 9.97 14.69 -3.44
N MET A 149 8.98 13.98 -2.89
CA MET A 149 8.81 12.55 -3.14
C MET A 149 8.46 12.29 -4.62
N HIS A 150 7.54 13.06 -5.21
CA HIS A 150 7.20 12.92 -6.61
C HIS A 150 8.40 13.22 -7.52
N ASP A 151 9.13 14.30 -7.27
CA ASP A 151 10.30 14.69 -8.05
C ASP A 151 11.41 13.61 -7.96
N PHE A 152 11.55 12.96 -6.79
CA PHE A 152 12.42 11.79 -6.65
C PHE A 152 11.93 10.59 -7.49
N MET A 153 10.63 10.25 -7.45
CA MET A 153 10.08 9.17 -8.29
C MET A 153 10.26 9.48 -9.78
N ARG A 154 10.09 10.74 -10.18
CA ARG A 154 10.32 11.21 -11.54
C ARG A 154 11.74 10.93 -12.00
N SER A 155 12.74 11.18 -11.16
CA SER A 155 14.14 10.89 -11.46
C SER A 155 14.44 9.41 -11.73
N ILE A 156 13.63 8.51 -11.16
CA ILE A 156 13.74 7.08 -11.43
C ILE A 156 12.91 6.71 -12.67
N LEU A 157 11.62 7.02 -12.64
CA LEU A 157 10.68 6.52 -13.64
C LEU A 157 10.86 7.20 -14.99
N GLU A 158 11.03 8.53 -15.03
CA GLU A 158 11.21 9.28 -16.26
C GLU A 158 12.67 9.29 -16.71
N ASP A 159 13.58 9.77 -15.87
CA ASP A 159 14.97 10.00 -16.28
C ASP A 159 15.72 8.70 -16.54
N LYS A 160 15.47 7.66 -15.72
CA LYS A 160 16.17 6.38 -15.88
C LYS A 160 15.44 5.42 -16.81
N TYR A 161 14.10 5.29 -16.67
CA TYR A 161 13.32 4.28 -17.40
C TYR A 161 12.49 4.86 -18.54
N GLY A 162 12.50 6.19 -18.75
CA GLY A 162 11.83 6.84 -19.86
C GLY A 162 10.30 6.78 -19.77
N TRP A 163 9.74 6.67 -18.58
CA TRP A 163 8.31 6.64 -18.40
C TRP A 163 7.74 8.04 -18.23
N VAL A 164 6.80 8.42 -19.08
CA VAL A 164 6.16 9.73 -19.00
C VAL A 164 5.03 9.71 -17.98
N CYS A 165 5.09 10.64 -17.02
CA CYS A 165 4.01 10.87 -16.08
C CYS A 165 2.85 11.58 -16.77
N ASP A 166 1.67 10.99 -16.73
CA ASP A 166 0.43 11.68 -17.09
C ASP A 166 0.03 12.61 -15.95
N PHE A 167 0.12 13.91 -16.19
CA PHE A 167 -0.19 14.93 -15.20
C PHE A 167 -1.58 15.49 -15.45
N THR A 168 -2.39 15.47 -14.42
CA THR A 168 -3.74 16.00 -14.45
C THR A 168 -3.85 17.22 -13.53
N SER A 169 -4.14 18.37 -14.13
CA SER A 169 -4.43 19.60 -13.39
C SER A 169 -5.57 19.40 -12.42
N GLY A 170 -5.34 19.80 -11.17
CA GLY A 170 -6.35 19.70 -10.13
C GLY A 170 -7.58 20.60 -10.35
N SER A 171 -7.49 21.62 -11.23
CA SER A 171 -8.58 22.59 -11.42
C SER A 171 -9.70 22.10 -12.34
N GLU A 172 -9.40 21.17 -13.25
CA GLU A 172 -10.36 20.78 -14.28
C GLU A 172 -10.69 19.29 -14.33
N ALA A 173 -9.84 18.45 -13.80
CA ALA A 173 -9.84 17.07 -14.21
C ALA A 173 -10.30 16.10 -13.12
N ALA A 174 -10.33 16.50 -11.88
CA ALA A 174 -10.79 15.59 -10.82
C ALA A 174 -12.26 15.18 -11.04
N TRP A 175 -13.04 16.04 -11.73
CA TRP A 175 -14.46 15.73 -11.99
C TRP A 175 -14.89 16.37 -13.31
N PRO A 176 -15.28 15.58 -14.31
CA PRO A 176 -15.96 16.07 -15.50
C PRO A 176 -17.12 16.96 -15.13
N ALA A 177 -17.41 17.97 -15.91
CA ALA A 177 -18.49 18.94 -15.66
C ALA A 177 -19.85 18.28 -15.40
N GLU A 178 -20.08 17.10 -15.96
CA GLU A 178 -21.25 16.25 -15.71
C GLU A 178 -21.36 15.69 -14.30
N ASN A 179 -20.27 15.67 -13.53
CA ASN A 179 -20.25 15.22 -12.14
C ASN A 179 -20.06 16.38 -11.14
N ALA A 180 -19.97 17.62 -11.64
CA ALA A 180 -19.72 18.79 -10.80
C ALA A 180 -20.84 19.04 -9.77
N GLU A 181 -22.06 18.67 -10.09
CA GLU A 181 -23.21 18.79 -9.19
C GLU A 181 -23.10 17.89 -7.94
N HIS A 182 -22.29 16.85 -7.99
CA HIS A 182 -22.11 15.92 -6.87
C HIS A 182 -20.99 16.31 -5.91
N ASN A 183 -20.15 17.30 -6.25
CA ASN A 183 -18.91 17.55 -5.53
C ASN A 183 -18.47 18.99 -5.39
N THR A 184 -19.34 19.95 -5.66
CA THR A 184 -19.00 21.39 -5.63
C THR A 184 -18.43 21.87 -4.31
N ASP A 185 -18.74 21.19 -3.19
CA ASP A 185 -18.31 21.58 -1.86
C ASP A 185 -17.01 20.92 -1.39
N TYR A 186 -16.53 19.87 -2.10
CA TYR A 186 -15.39 19.07 -1.66
C TYR A 186 -14.19 19.12 -2.61
N LEU A 187 -14.36 19.79 -3.73
CA LEU A 187 -13.31 19.93 -4.71
C LEU A 187 -12.22 20.84 -4.21
N TYR A 188 -11.17 20.22 -3.71
CA TYR A 188 -9.89 20.89 -3.69
C TYR A 188 -9.02 20.29 -4.78
N PRO A 189 -8.49 21.12 -5.69
CA PRO A 189 -7.63 20.62 -6.75
C PRO A 189 -6.35 20.03 -6.15
N VAL A 190 -6.32 18.71 -6.12
CA VAL A 190 -5.09 17.97 -5.91
C VAL A 190 -4.55 17.66 -7.30
N GLN A 191 -3.32 18.04 -7.55
CA GLN A 191 -2.63 17.70 -8.79
C GLN A 191 -2.35 16.21 -8.77
N GLU A 192 -2.93 15.47 -9.70
CA GLU A 192 -2.75 14.05 -9.79
C GLU A 192 -1.65 13.69 -10.78
N HIS A 193 -0.83 12.74 -10.39
CA HIS A 193 0.28 12.21 -11.18
C HIS A 193 0.01 10.72 -11.42
N ASN A 194 0.07 10.32 -12.67
CA ASN A 194 -0.26 8.97 -13.05
C ASN A 194 0.87 8.32 -13.85
N TYR A 195 1.26 7.12 -13.44
CA TYR A 195 2.19 6.27 -14.16
C TYR A 195 1.49 4.97 -14.54
N MET A 196 0.85 4.94 -15.71
CA MET A 196 0.18 3.76 -16.22
C MET A 196 1.13 2.87 -17.01
N ALA A 197 1.02 1.57 -16.84
CA ALA A 197 1.87 0.60 -17.54
C ALA A 197 1.84 0.73 -19.07
N SER A 198 0.70 1.17 -19.63
CA SER A 198 0.57 1.42 -21.08
C SER A 198 1.45 2.54 -21.61
N GLU A 199 1.97 3.39 -20.73
CA GLU A 199 2.79 4.57 -21.08
C GLU A 199 4.26 4.35 -20.77
N SER A 200 4.61 3.24 -20.11
CA SER A 200 6.01 2.90 -19.87
C SER A 200 6.64 2.27 -21.11
N ALA A 201 7.88 2.60 -21.38
CA ALA A 201 8.64 2.05 -22.51
C ALA A 201 8.80 0.52 -22.41
N SER A 202 8.82 -0.02 -21.20
CA SER A 202 8.93 -1.46 -20.92
C SER A 202 7.58 -2.19 -20.85
N GLY A 203 6.46 -1.45 -20.73
CA GLY A 203 5.14 -2.01 -20.45
C GLY A 203 4.97 -2.55 -19.03
N LEU A 204 5.96 -2.32 -18.13
CA LEU A 204 5.91 -2.77 -16.74
C LEU A 204 5.13 -1.79 -15.87
N PRO A 205 4.37 -2.26 -14.87
CA PRO A 205 3.77 -1.43 -13.85
C PRO A 205 4.83 -0.66 -13.04
N ARG A 206 4.44 0.46 -12.45
CA ARG A 206 5.34 1.34 -11.70
C ARG A 206 6.13 0.60 -10.61
N ASN A 207 5.45 -0.17 -9.76
CA ASN A 207 6.12 -0.84 -8.65
C ASN A 207 7.04 -1.98 -9.10
N GLU A 208 6.80 -2.57 -10.27
CA GLU A 208 7.76 -3.51 -10.89
C GLU A 208 9.04 -2.80 -11.37
N LEU A 209 8.93 -1.57 -11.89
CA LEU A 209 10.10 -0.76 -12.22
C LEU A 209 10.85 -0.32 -10.96
N LEU A 210 10.15 0.01 -9.88
CA LEU A 210 10.80 0.30 -8.60
C LEU A 210 11.48 -0.94 -8.01
N LEU A 211 10.89 -2.13 -8.18
CA LEU A 211 11.54 -3.40 -7.82
C LEU A 211 12.82 -3.59 -8.62
N GLN A 212 12.74 -3.45 -9.94
CA GLN A 212 13.93 -3.50 -10.81
C GLN A 212 14.99 -2.49 -10.34
N TYR A 213 14.58 -1.27 -10.00
CA TYR A 213 15.50 -0.23 -9.52
C TYR A 213 16.23 -0.63 -8.25
N ILE A 214 15.53 -1.15 -7.24
CA ILE A 214 16.19 -1.58 -5.99
C ILE A 214 17.08 -2.81 -6.22
N GLN A 215 16.68 -3.72 -7.12
CA GLN A 215 17.50 -4.90 -7.48
C GLN A 215 18.80 -4.51 -8.19
N GLU A 216 18.78 -3.51 -9.06
CA GLU A 216 20.00 -2.97 -9.69
C GLU A 216 20.96 -2.35 -8.66
N LEU A 217 20.45 -1.91 -7.50
CA LEU A 217 21.24 -1.42 -6.38
C LEU A 217 21.63 -2.50 -5.38
N GLY A 218 21.28 -3.77 -5.65
CA GLY A 218 21.65 -4.92 -4.82
C GLY A 218 20.69 -5.24 -3.67
N TYR A 219 19.47 -4.71 -3.71
CA TYR A 219 18.41 -5.01 -2.75
C TYR A 219 17.33 -5.88 -3.38
N ASP A 220 16.49 -6.50 -2.56
CA ASP A 220 15.37 -7.31 -3.03
C ASP A 220 14.20 -7.30 -2.04
N VAL A 221 13.10 -7.97 -2.41
CA VAL A 221 11.91 -8.17 -1.60
C VAL A 221 11.78 -9.64 -1.22
N ASP A 222 11.59 -9.92 0.06
CA ASP A 222 11.27 -11.25 0.55
C ASP A 222 9.76 -11.48 0.32
N PHE A 223 9.43 -12.06 -0.83
CA PHE A 223 8.06 -12.39 -1.21
C PHE A 223 7.51 -13.57 -0.41
N LYS A 224 6.16 -13.71 -0.43
CA LYS A 224 5.45 -14.79 0.27
C LYS A 224 5.74 -14.82 1.77
N THR A 225 5.98 -13.64 2.32
CA THR A 225 6.38 -13.45 3.71
C THR A 225 5.41 -12.48 4.37
N SER A 226 4.55 -13.01 5.24
CA SER A 226 3.48 -12.26 5.90
C SER A 226 3.86 -11.88 7.33
N LEU A 227 3.55 -10.65 7.73
CA LEU A 227 3.68 -10.23 9.13
C LEU A 227 2.74 -11.06 10.01
N ALA A 228 3.31 -11.79 10.99
CA ALA A 228 2.53 -12.56 11.96
C ALA A 228 2.46 -11.84 13.32
N LYS A 229 3.59 -11.26 13.79
CA LYS A 229 3.67 -10.65 15.13
C LYS A 229 4.68 -9.53 15.16
N LEU A 230 4.35 -8.42 15.87
CA LEU A 230 5.32 -7.38 16.22
C LEU A 230 6.06 -7.73 17.50
N GLU A 231 7.38 -7.61 17.51
CA GLU A 231 8.19 -7.81 18.70
C GLU A 231 8.52 -6.49 19.39
N LYS A 232 8.42 -6.47 20.72
CA LYS A 232 8.62 -5.28 21.55
C LYS A 232 9.68 -5.56 22.62
N ASN A 233 10.50 -4.57 22.89
CA ASN A 233 11.36 -4.62 24.06
C ASN A 233 10.59 -4.26 25.35
N SER A 234 11.26 -4.32 26.49
CA SER A 234 10.68 -3.99 27.82
C SER A 234 10.16 -2.56 27.96
N GLU A 235 10.59 -1.66 27.08
CA GLU A 235 10.16 -0.25 27.04
C GLU A 235 8.96 -0.04 26.08
N GLY A 236 8.47 -1.12 25.44
CA GLY A 236 7.36 -1.08 24.48
C GLY A 236 7.74 -0.63 23.07
N ARG A 237 9.03 -0.42 22.80
CA ARG A 237 9.52 -0.10 21.46
C ARG A 237 9.48 -1.34 20.58
N ILE A 238 8.99 -1.19 19.34
CA ILE A 238 9.09 -2.24 18.32
C ILE A 238 10.56 -2.39 17.89
N THR A 239 11.08 -3.61 18.01
CA THR A 239 12.47 -3.97 17.69
C THR A 239 12.57 -4.95 16.54
N GLY A 240 11.45 -5.47 16.06
CA GLY A 240 11.39 -6.42 14.98
C GLY A 240 10.00 -7.02 14.81
N ILE A 241 9.97 -8.08 14.05
CA ILE A 241 8.75 -8.86 13.80
C ILE A 241 9.05 -10.35 13.75
N ILE A 242 8.02 -11.16 13.92
CA ILE A 242 7.98 -12.53 13.41
C ILE A 242 7.09 -12.51 12.17
N ALA A 243 7.61 -13.04 11.08
CA ALA A 243 6.89 -13.25 9.84
C ALA A 243 6.66 -14.74 9.59
N GLN A 244 5.65 -15.06 8.81
CA GLN A 244 5.37 -16.42 8.36
C GLN A 244 5.53 -16.51 6.86
N ASN A 245 6.26 -17.49 6.38
CA ASN A 245 6.27 -17.84 4.97
C ASN A 245 4.92 -18.43 4.58
N THR A 246 4.31 -17.92 3.50
CA THR A 246 2.96 -18.31 3.09
C THR A 246 2.92 -19.56 2.20
N GLU A 247 4.06 -20.19 1.90
CA GLU A 247 4.12 -21.43 1.12
C GLU A 247 4.23 -22.67 2.00
N ASP A 248 5.08 -22.62 3.02
CA ASP A 248 5.42 -23.77 3.86
C ASP A 248 5.22 -23.52 5.35
N ASP A 249 4.66 -22.37 5.70
CA ASP A 249 4.24 -21.98 7.05
C ASP A 249 5.38 -21.84 8.08
N HIS A 250 6.66 -21.88 7.69
CA HIS A 250 7.74 -21.66 8.66
C HIS A 250 7.80 -20.18 9.10
N PHE A 251 8.36 -19.95 10.29
CA PHE A 251 8.50 -18.61 10.85
C PHE A 251 9.91 -18.07 10.71
N ILE A 252 10.01 -16.79 10.42
CA ILE A 252 11.24 -16.01 10.26
C ILE A 252 11.18 -14.82 11.22
N ARG A 253 12.23 -14.60 12.01
CA ARG A 253 12.39 -13.39 12.81
C ARG A 253 13.15 -12.34 12.02
N TYR A 254 12.64 -11.12 11.96
CA TYR A 254 13.35 -9.96 11.44
C TYR A 254 13.62 -8.98 12.59
N ASN A 255 14.89 -8.83 12.95
CA ASN A 255 15.32 -7.79 13.87
C ASN A 255 15.51 -6.48 13.12
N ALA A 256 14.92 -5.38 13.61
CA ALA A 256 14.98 -4.07 13.00
C ALA A 256 15.60 -3.05 13.98
N ASN A 257 16.90 -2.81 13.86
CA ASN A 257 17.66 -2.01 14.83
C ASN A 257 17.20 -0.56 14.93
N LYS A 258 16.69 0.02 13.83
CA LYS A 258 16.22 1.42 13.77
C LYS A 258 14.70 1.52 13.76
N GLY A 259 14.00 0.56 13.15
CA GLY A 259 12.55 0.55 13.18
C GLY A 259 11.88 -0.27 12.11
N VAL A 260 10.56 -0.39 12.23
CA VAL A 260 9.68 -1.08 11.30
C VAL A 260 8.72 -0.07 10.67
N LEU A 261 8.66 -0.04 9.35
CA LEU A 261 7.69 0.71 8.58
C LEU A 261 6.55 -0.25 8.19
N LEU A 262 5.35 -0.01 8.72
CA LEU A 262 4.16 -0.75 8.31
C LEU A 262 3.55 -0.09 7.07
N ALA A 263 3.65 -0.74 5.92
CA ALA A 263 3.10 -0.32 4.64
C ALA A 263 2.10 -1.36 4.09
N CYS A 264 1.43 -2.08 4.99
CA CYS A 264 0.54 -3.20 4.69
C CYS A 264 -0.87 -2.78 4.26
N GLY A 265 -1.09 -1.50 3.96
CA GLY A 265 -2.40 -1.01 3.51
C GLY A 265 -3.35 -0.69 4.66
N GLY A 266 -4.64 -0.72 4.38
CA GLY A 266 -5.69 -0.39 5.33
C GLY A 266 -6.42 -1.63 5.87
N PHE A 267 -7.46 -1.41 6.67
CA PHE A 267 -8.24 -2.45 7.33
C PHE A 267 -9.57 -2.86 6.66
N PRO A 268 -9.96 -2.38 5.45
CA PRO A 268 -11.26 -2.77 4.86
C PRO A 268 -11.43 -4.27 4.61
N GLY A 269 -10.34 -5.04 4.63
CA GLY A 269 -10.39 -6.51 4.60
C GLY A 269 -10.78 -7.16 5.92
N ASN A 270 -10.75 -6.42 7.04
CA ASN A 270 -11.13 -6.93 8.36
C ASN A 270 -12.57 -6.52 8.70
N PRO A 271 -13.55 -7.45 8.67
CA PRO A 271 -14.95 -7.13 8.90
C PRO A 271 -15.23 -6.57 10.30
N TYR A 272 -14.50 -7.02 11.32
CA TYR A 272 -14.67 -6.53 12.68
C TYR A 272 -14.17 -5.11 12.86
N MET A 273 -13.01 -4.79 12.27
CA MET A 273 -12.50 -3.41 12.24
C MET A 273 -13.43 -2.49 11.47
N MET A 274 -13.97 -2.96 10.35
CA MET A 274 -14.95 -2.20 9.56
C MET A 274 -16.20 -1.90 10.37
N GLU A 275 -16.76 -2.88 11.06
CA GLU A 275 -17.95 -2.68 11.87
C GLU A 275 -17.74 -1.64 12.99
N GLN A 276 -16.58 -1.65 13.61
CA GLN A 276 -16.25 -0.75 14.71
C GLN A 276 -15.80 0.63 14.26
N LEU A 277 -15.02 0.72 13.20
CA LEU A 277 -14.35 1.93 12.79
C LEU A 277 -15.02 2.64 11.59
N ASP A 278 -15.70 1.88 10.74
CA ASP A 278 -16.43 2.38 9.58
C ASP A 278 -17.75 1.65 9.36
N PRO A 279 -18.73 1.84 10.25
CA PRO A 279 -20.03 1.16 10.15
C PRO A 279 -20.82 1.54 8.89
N LEU A 280 -20.55 2.69 8.27
CA LEU A 280 -21.15 3.06 6.99
C LEU A 280 -20.53 2.23 5.85
N GLY A 281 -19.22 2.00 5.88
CA GLY A 281 -18.52 1.17 4.91
C GLY A 281 -19.01 -0.27 4.92
N THR A 282 -19.44 -0.82 6.07
CA THR A 282 -19.99 -2.18 6.15
C THR A 282 -21.31 -2.33 5.39
N SER A 283 -22.06 -1.27 5.19
CA SER A 283 -23.31 -1.28 4.43
C SER A 283 -23.09 -1.33 2.90
N VAL A 284 -21.84 -1.12 2.46
CA VAL A 284 -21.47 -1.11 1.04
C VAL A 284 -20.84 -2.44 0.66
N THR A 285 -21.52 -3.23 -0.17
CA THR A 285 -21.09 -4.58 -0.55
C THR A 285 -19.83 -4.62 -1.41
N THR A 286 -19.34 -3.49 -1.89
CA THR A 286 -18.18 -3.36 -2.78
C THR A 286 -16.95 -2.75 -2.11
N ALA A 287 -17.04 -2.36 -0.83
CA ALA A 287 -15.86 -1.89 -0.10
C ALA A 287 -14.86 -3.06 0.03
N ARG A 288 -13.73 -2.94 -0.63
CA ARG A 288 -12.69 -3.98 -0.63
C ARG A 288 -11.33 -3.33 -0.48
N SER A 289 -10.57 -3.84 0.46
CA SER A 289 -9.12 -3.70 0.49
C SER A 289 -8.51 -5.01 0.02
N TYR A 290 -7.35 -4.94 -0.59
CA TYR A 290 -6.51 -6.09 -0.91
C TYR A 290 -5.43 -6.33 0.16
N SER A 291 -5.54 -5.66 1.30
CA SER A 291 -4.67 -5.85 2.47
C SER A 291 -5.12 -7.01 3.32
#